data_b2af01683d9bb75853acacd17abb80c6
#
_entry.id   b2af01683d9bb75853acacd17abb80c6
#
_cell.length_a   1.000
_cell.length_b   1.000
_cell.length_c   1.000
_cell.angle_alpha   90.00
_cell.angle_beta   90.00
_cell.angle_gamma   90.00
#
_symmetry.space_group_name_H-M   'P 1'
#
loop_
_entity.id
_entity.type
_entity.pdbx_description
1 polymer ?
#
loop_
_entity_poly.entity_id
_entity_poly.type
_entity_poly.pdbx_seq_one_letter_code
_entity_poly.pdbx_strand_id
1 'polypeptide(L)'
;MISVAMATHNGERYIAEQISSILCQLSESDELVISDDGSTDATLDVIASFGSPQIRLLRLSPDRSLRLPERVGRNFANALEQCRGSVVFIADQDDVWLRHKVQTMVAALQEADVAISDSWIVGSDDNCSRLRYGRSSPLGNYLLLGRAKYQGCCMALRREALRRMLPMPSRIPLYDSYLGLLGELTGRVSYIAEPLILHRLHHANASQSVHNPLHSKLSYRLRLLAQIYRRAIEYRFKQLKL
;
A
#
# COMPACT_ATOMS: atom_id res chain seq x y z
N MET A 1 -11.65 -14.28 5.96
CA MET A 1 -12.03 -12.86 5.72
C MET A 1 -10.83 -12.09 5.23
N ILE A 2 -10.98 -11.37 4.16
CA ILE A 2 -10.01 -10.48 3.53
C ILE A 2 -10.42 -9.03 3.83
N SER A 3 -9.45 -8.16 4.06
CA SER A 3 -9.64 -6.72 4.04
C SER A 3 -8.83 -6.10 2.91
N VAL A 4 -9.39 -5.09 2.27
CA VAL A 4 -8.65 -4.22 1.35
C VAL A 4 -8.57 -2.83 1.96
N ALA A 5 -7.37 -2.32 2.20
CA ALA A 5 -7.11 -0.97 2.68
C ALA A 5 -6.88 -0.05 1.47
N MET A 6 -7.75 0.93 1.28
CA MET A 6 -7.64 1.93 0.22
C MET A 6 -7.49 3.32 0.83
N ALA A 7 -6.55 4.10 0.34
CA ALA A 7 -6.44 5.52 0.63
C ALA A 7 -6.97 6.33 -0.56
N THR A 8 -7.80 7.35 -0.29
CA THR A 8 -8.36 8.21 -1.33
C THR A 8 -8.24 9.70 -0.99
N HIS A 9 -8.10 10.52 -2.01
CA HIS A 9 -8.20 11.98 -1.99
C HIS A 9 -8.40 12.50 -3.41
N ASN A 10 -9.55 13.13 -3.68
CA ASN A 10 -9.91 13.67 -5.00
C ASN A 10 -9.72 12.64 -6.13
N GLY A 11 -10.38 11.50 -5.99
CA GLY A 11 -10.26 10.35 -6.89
C GLY A 11 -11.47 10.12 -7.80
N GLU A 12 -12.41 11.06 -7.93
CA GLU A 12 -13.70 10.90 -8.64
C GLU A 12 -13.56 10.25 -10.01
N ARG A 13 -12.47 10.54 -10.71
CA ARG A 13 -12.24 10.09 -12.08
C ARG A 13 -11.99 8.59 -12.21
N TYR A 14 -11.38 7.96 -11.20
CA TYR A 14 -10.85 6.60 -11.32
C TYR A 14 -11.42 5.62 -10.29
N ILE A 15 -11.89 6.14 -9.15
CA ILE A 15 -12.22 5.32 -7.99
C ILE A 15 -13.35 4.32 -8.25
N ALA A 16 -14.29 4.63 -9.14
CA ALA A 16 -15.39 3.73 -9.48
C ALA A 16 -14.88 2.43 -10.12
N GLU A 17 -13.95 2.54 -11.07
CA GLU A 17 -13.38 1.38 -11.75
C GLU A 17 -12.52 0.55 -10.80
N GLN A 18 -11.74 1.21 -9.94
CA GLN A 18 -10.94 0.53 -8.95
C GLN A 18 -11.82 -0.23 -7.94
N ILE A 19 -12.86 0.40 -7.38
CA ILE A 19 -13.80 -0.28 -6.47
C ILE A 19 -14.46 -1.48 -7.16
N SER A 20 -14.92 -1.33 -8.39
CA SER A 20 -15.53 -2.42 -9.16
C SER A 20 -14.57 -3.59 -9.35
N SER A 21 -13.30 -3.31 -9.70
CA SER A 21 -12.27 -4.33 -9.91
C SER A 21 -11.87 -5.08 -8.63
N ILE A 22 -12.07 -4.45 -7.47
CA ILE A 22 -11.85 -5.07 -6.16
C ILE A 22 -13.07 -5.90 -5.76
N LEU A 23 -14.26 -5.30 -5.73
CA LEU A 23 -15.47 -5.95 -5.23
C LEU A 23 -15.82 -7.23 -6.00
N CYS A 24 -15.55 -7.30 -7.30
CA CYS A 24 -15.79 -8.50 -8.09
C CYS A 24 -14.90 -9.71 -7.71
N GLN A 25 -13.86 -9.51 -6.87
CA GLN A 25 -12.98 -10.56 -6.39
C GLN A 25 -13.16 -10.85 -4.88
N LEU A 26 -13.99 -10.09 -4.19
CA LEU A 26 -14.27 -10.26 -2.77
C LEU A 26 -15.53 -11.12 -2.55
N SER A 27 -15.52 -11.93 -1.49
CA SER A 27 -16.70 -12.63 -0.99
C SER A 27 -17.52 -11.71 -0.08
N GLU A 28 -18.79 -12.05 0.19
CA GLU A 28 -19.68 -11.25 1.04
C GLU A 28 -19.13 -10.98 2.45
N SER A 29 -18.27 -11.87 2.96
CA SER A 29 -17.65 -11.72 4.29
C SER A 29 -16.42 -10.83 4.29
N ASP A 30 -15.91 -10.40 3.12
CA ASP A 30 -14.74 -9.58 2.98
C ASP A 30 -15.09 -8.08 3.03
N GLU A 31 -14.11 -7.20 3.25
CA GLU A 31 -14.35 -5.77 3.37
C GLU A 31 -13.37 -4.92 2.54
N LEU A 32 -13.87 -3.80 2.05
CA LEU A 32 -13.10 -2.70 1.48
C LEU A 32 -13.14 -1.51 2.43
N VAL A 33 -12.04 -1.23 3.10
CA VAL A 33 -11.88 -0.11 4.03
C VAL A 33 -11.26 1.06 3.29
N ILE A 34 -12.03 2.09 3.04
CA ILE A 34 -11.61 3.29 2.31
C ILE A 34 -11.37 4.41 3.32
N SER A 35 -10.16 4.95 3.36
CA SER A 35 -9.85 6.14 4.15
C SER A 35 -9.73 7.35 3.23
N ASP A 36 -10.57 8.35 3.45
CA ASP A 36 -10.61 9.60 2.70
C ASP A 36 -9.91 10.73 3.45
N ASP A 37 -8.88 11.35 2.85
CA ASP A 37 -8.12 12.48 3.40
C ASP A 37 -8.72 13.83 2.99
N GLY A 38 -10.05 13.96 3.11
CA GLY A 38 -10.80 15.19 2.88
C GLY A 38 -10.94 15.56 1.41
N SER A 39 -11.51 14.65 0.62
CA SER A 39 -11.89 14.94 -0.78
C SER A 39 -12.90 16.07 -0.88
N THR A 40 -12.77 16.90 -1.92
CA THR A 40 -13.62 18.06 -2.21
C THR A 40 -14.33 17.94 -3.57
N ASP A 41 -14.03 16.91 -4.33
CA ASP A 41 -14.69 16.52 -5.58
C ASP A 41 -15.82 15.48 -5.31
N ALA A 42 -16.34 14.84 -6.35
CA ALA A 42 -17.41 13.85 -6.24
C ALA A 42 -16.96 12.48 -5.72
N THR A 43 -15.73 12.33 -5.21
CA THR A 43 -15.20 11.03 -4.71
C THR A 43 -16.15 10.34 -3.73
N LEU A 44 -16.65 11.09 -2.73
CA LEU A 44 -17.51 10.52 -1.69
C LEU A 44 -18.87 10.08 -2.24
N ASP A 45 -19.43 10.83 -3.18
CA ASP A 45 -20.70 10.49 -3.84
C ASP A 45 -20.54 9.24 -4.70
N VAL A 46 -19.41 9.13 -5.42
CA VAL A 46 -19.09 7.93 -6.19
C VAL A 46 -18.99 6.69 -5.28
N ILE A 47 -18.28 6.79 -4.14
CA ILE A 47 -18.17 5.67 -3.19
C ILE A 47 -19.58 5.30 -2.66
N ALA A 48 -20.37 6.28 -2.28
CA ALA A 48 -21.71 6.05 -1.73
C ALA A 48 -22.66 5.40 -2.76
N SER A 49 -22.51 5.69 -4.05
CA SER A 49 -23.37 5.14 -5.12
C SER A 49 -23.26 3.62 -5.28
N PHE A 50 -22.18 2.99 -4.77
CA PHE A 50 -22.06 1.53 -4.79
C PHE A 50 -23.06 0.83 -3.88
N GLY A 51 -23.51 1.46 -2.80
CA GLY A 51 -24.47 0.87 -1.85
C GLY A 51 -24.04 -0.49 -1.28
N SER A 52 -22.76 -0.86 -1.38
CA SER A 52 -22.25 -2.16 -0.97
C SER A 52 -21.99 -2.21 0.54
N PRO A 53 -22.52 -3.22 1.26
CA PRO A 53 -22.24 -3.41 2.69
C PRO A 53 -20.77 -3.76 2.98
N GLN A 54 -20.02 -4.18 1.98
CA GLN A 54 -18.59 -4.49 2.10
C GLN A 54 -17.73 -3.22 2.22
N ILE A 55 -18.25 -2.06 1.79
CA ILE A 55 -17.51 -0.80 1.83
C ILE A 55 -17.66 -0.13 3.20
N ARG A 56 -16.51 0.13 3.84
CA ARG A 56 -16.43 0.94 5.06
C ARG A 56 -15.65 2.21 4.78
N LEU A 57 -16.35 3.33 4.72
CA LEU A 57 -15.75 4.65 4.51
C LEU A 57 -15.34 5.29 5.84
N LEU A 58 -14.08 5.68 5.92
CA LEU A 58 -13.48 6.43 7.04
C LEU A 58 -13.16 7.83 6.55
N ARG A 59 -13.58 8.85 7.29
CA ARG A 59 -13.25 10.25 6.99
C ARG A 59 -12.12 10.71 7.90
N LEU A 60 -10.98 11.03 7.30
CA LEU A 60 -9.80 11.52 8.00
C LEU A 60 -9.75 13.05 7.87
N SER A 61 -9.60 13.75 8.99
CA SER A 61 -9.39 15.21 8.95
C SER A 61 -8.02 15.52 8.31
N PRO A 62 -7.97 16.31 7.23
CA PRO A 62 -6.72 16.64 6.56
C PRO A 62 -5.73 17.35 7.49
N ASP A 63 -4.49 16.88 7.55
CA ASP A 63 -3.41 17.56 8.25
C ASP A 63 -2.49 18.28 7.25
N ARG A 64 -2.74 19.57 7.07
CA ARG A 64 -1.97 20.41 6.12
C ARG A 64 -0.55 20.74 6.60
N SER A 65 -0.18 20.39 7.83
CA SER A 65 1.20 20.53 8.33
C SER A 65 2.12 19.44 7.78
N LEU A 66 1.55 18.32 7.31
CA LEU A 66 2.26 17.20 6.71
C LEU A 66 2.49 17.43 5.21
N ARG A 67 3.63 16.96 4.72
CA ARG A 67 3.90 16.92 3.27
C ARG A 67 3.08 15.83 2.61
N LEU A 68 2.84 15.95 1.30
CA LEU A 68 2.00 15.01 0.55
C LEU A 68 2.36 13.52 0.78
N PRO A 69 3.62 13.07 0.73
CA PRO A 69 3.95 11.67 1.02
C PRO A 69 3.62 11.22 2.45
N GLU A 70 3.75 12.13 3.42
CA GLU A 70 3.42 11.87 4.83
C GLU A 70 1.89 11.78 5.03
N ARG A 71 1.12 12.61 4.30
CA ARG A 71 -0.35 12.55 4.27
C ARG A 71 -0.83 11.24 3.68
N VAL A 72 -0.27 10.81 2.55
CA VAL A 72 -0.57 9.51 1.93
C VAL A 72 -0.28 8.37 2.91
N GLY A 73 0.89 8.38 3.55
CA GLY A 73 1.24 7.37 4.56
C GLY A 73 0.28 7.35 5.75
N ARG A 74 -0.15 8.52 6.24
CA ARG A 74 -1.14 8.66 7.32
C ARG A 74 -2.52 8.13 6.90
N ASN A 75 -2.92 8.39 5.66
CA ASN A 75 -4.20 7.93 5.12
C ASN A 75 -4.23 6.40 5.01
N PHE A 76 -3.15 5.79 4.50
CA PHE A 76 -3.01 4.33 4.51
C PHE A 76 -2.94 3.75 5.92
N ALA A 77 -2.23 4.38 6.85
CA ALA A 77 -2.19 3.94 8.25
C ALA A 77 -3.59 3.85 8.84
N ASN A 78 -4.42 4.89 8.64
CA ASN A 78 -5.81 4.92 9.11
C ASN A 78 -6.65 3.78 8.53
N ALA A 79 -6.52 3.48 7.23
CA ALA A 79 -7.23 2.35 6.61
C ALA A 79 -6.73 1.00 7.17
N LEU A 80 -5.40 0.79 7.22
CA LEU A 80 -4.76 -0.45 7.65
C LEU A 80 -5.10 -0.82 9.11
N GLU A 81 -5.13 0.18 10.01
CA GLU A 81 -5.47 0.00 11.42
C GLU A 81 -6.93 -0.45 11.62
N GLN A 82 -7.82 -0.09 10.71
CA GLN A 82 -9.24 -0.41 10.77
C GLN A 82 -9.60 -1.72 10.05
N CYS A 83 -8.69 -2.31 9.28
CA CYS A 83 -8.89 -3.61 8.65
C CYS A 83 -9.10 -4.73 9.69
N ARG A 84 -9.96 -5.71 9.41
CA ARG A 84 -10.34 -6.82 10.32
C ARG A 84 -9.93 -8.19 9.80
N GLY A 85 -9.72 -8.34 8.49
CA GLY A 85 -9.40 -9.60 7.81
C GLY A 85 -8.08 -10.23 8.25
N SER A 86 -7.94 -11.53 8.09
CA SER A 86 -6.70 -12.29 8.31
C SER A 86 -5.64 -12.02 7.23
N VAL A 87 -6.08 -11.59 6.06
CA VAL A 87 -5.25 -11.11 4.95
C VAL A 87 -5.67 -9.67 4.65
N VAL A 88 -4.69 -8.79 4.47
CA VAL A 88 -4.91 -7.37 4.18
C VAL A 88 -4.19 -7.00 2.88
N PHE A 89 -4.96 -6.55 1.91
CA PHE A 89 -4.46 -5.99 0.65
C PHE A 89 -4.36 -4.48 0.77
N ILE A 90 -3.47 -3.88 -0.03
CA ILE A 90 -3.34 -2.43 -0.17
C ILE A 90 -3.80 -2.05 -1.58
N ALA A 91 -4.54 -0.96 -1.70
CA ALA A 91 -5.04 -0.45 -2.98
C ALA A 91 -4.91 1.07 -3.07
N ASP A 92 -4.38 1.57 -4.18
CA ASP A 92 -4.50 2.97 -4.57
C ASP A 92 -5.87 3.21 -5.22
N GLN A 93 -6.35 4.46 -5.24
CA GLN A 93 -7.69 4.81 -5.74
C GLN A 93 -7.83 4.78 -7.27
N ASP A 94 -6.71 4.79 -7.99
CA ASP A 94 -6.58 5.11 -9.41
C ASP A 94 -6.05 3.96 -10.27
N ASP A 95 -5.94 2.76 -9.69
CA ASP A 95 -5.49 1.53 -10.36
C ASP A 95 -6.66 0.65 -10.83
N VAL A 96 -6.36 -0.51 -11.41
CA VAL A 96 -7.32 -1.59 -11.68
C VAL A 96 -6.72 -2.93 -11.30
N TRP A 97 -7.42 -3.69 -10.47
CA TRP A 97 -7.01 -5.06 -10.18
C TRP A 97 -7.31 -5.99 -11.35
N LEU A 98 -6.31 -6.77 -11.74
CA LEU A 98 -6.50 -7.81 -12.74
C LEU A 98 -7.15 -9.04 -12.11
N ARG A 99 -7.80 -9.85 -12.95
CA ARG A 99 -8.42 -11.11 -12.54
C ARG A 99 -7.40 -11.98 -11.79
N HIS A 100 -7.89 -12.73 -10.81
CA HIS A 100 -7.09 -13.65 -9.98
C HIS A 100 -6.09 -12.99 -9.01
N LYS A 101 -6.04 -11.65 -8.89
CA LYS A 101 -5.13 -11.00 -7.93
C LYS A 101 -5.34 -11.54 -6.52
N VAL A 102 -6.57 -11.57 -6.04
CA VAL A 102 -6.89 -12.05 -4.69
C VAL A 102 -6.47 -13.52 -4.54
N GLN A 103 -6.89 -14.39 -5.45
CA GLN A 103 -6.58 -15.81 -5.40
C GLN A 103 -5.08 -16.08 -5.40
N THR A 104 -4.34 -15.47 -6.33
CA THR A 104 -2.89 -15.67 -6.48
C THR A 104 -2.13 -15.19 -5.25
N MET A 105 -2.46 -14.01 -4.74
CA MET A 105 -1.75 -13.45 -3.60
C MET A 105 -2.08 -14.17 -2.28
N VAL A 106 -3.33 -14.62 -2.09
CA VAL A 106 -3.72 -15.44 -0.93
C VAL A 106 -2.99 -16.78 -0.95
N ALA A 107 -2.84 -17.41 -2.11
CA ALA A 107 -2.06 -18.65 -2.23
C ALA A 107 -0.58 -18.43 -1.83
N ALA A 108 0.04 -17.34 -2.29
CA ALA A 108 1.42 -16.99 -1.93
C ALA A 108 1.59 -16.75 -0.42
N LEU A 109 0.57 -16.20 0.24
CA LEU A 109 0.57 -15.94 1.68
C LEU A 109 0.40 -17.20 2.54
N GLN A 110 0.18 -18.39 1.97
CA GLN A 110 0.24 -19.64 2.74
C GLN A 110 1.66 -19.91 3.26
N GLU A 111 2.68 -19.49 2.49
CA GLU A 111 4.09 -19.73 2.77
C GLU A 111 4.88 -18.45 3.12
N ALA A 112 4.22 -17.28 3.11
CA ALA A 112 4.86 -15.98 3.33
C ALA A 112 4.02 -15.06 4.22
N ASP A 113 4.67 -14.07 4.83
CA ASP A 113 4.04 -13.02 5.63
C ASP A 113 3.55 -11.86 4.77
N VAL A 114 4.27 -11.58 3.66
CA VAL A 114 3.98 -10.53 2.69
C VAL A 114 4.10 -11.13 1.29
N ALA A 115 3.14 -10.82 0.43
CA ALA A 115 3.17 -11.13 -1.00
C ALA A 115 3.26 -9.82 -1.81
N ILE A 116 4.09 -9.81 -2.84
CA ILE A 116 4.30 -8.66 -3.73
C ILE A 116 4.22 -9.16 -5.17
N SER A 117 3.29 -8.61 -5.95
CA SER A 117 3.14 -8.95 -7.37
C SER A 117 3.85 -7.94 -8.26
N ASP A 118 4.16 -8.35 -9.49
CA ASP A 118 4.47 -7.41 -10.57
C ASP A 118 3.25 -6.54 -10.89
N SER A 119 3.45 -5.47 -11.66
CA SER A 119 2.38 -4.60 -12.18
C SER A 119 2.62 -4.25 -13.65
N TRP A 120 1.54 -3.99 -14.36
CA TRP A 120 1.59 -3.22 -15.59
C TRP A 120 1.52 -1.74 -15.24
N ILE A 121 2.40 -0.94 -15.83
CA ILE A 121 2.35 0.52 -15.74
C ILE A 121 1.74 1.02 -17.04
N VAL A 122 0.63 1.74 -16.92
CA VAL A 122 -0.10 2.33 -18.05
C VAL A 122 0.10 3.84 -18.02
N GLY A 123 0.77 4.37 -19.02
CA GLY A 123 0.97 5.81 -19.21
C GLY A 123 -0.26 6.50 -19.81
N SER A 124 -0.24 7.83 -19.85
CA SER A 124 -1.31 8.65 -20.44
C SER A 124 -1.46 8.49 -21.96
N ASP A 125 -0.48 7.92 -22.61
CA ASP A 125 -0.40 7.64 -24.05
C ASP A 125 -0.64 6.15 -24.39
N ASP A 126 -1.29 5.42 -23.49
CA ASP A 126 -1.56 3.97 -23.57
C ASP A 126 -0.32 3.09 -23.71
N ASN A 127 0.86 3.65 -23.54
CA ASN A 127 2.10 2.87 -23.45
C ASN A 127 2.07 2.02 -22.18
N CYS A 128 2.19 0.70 -22.34
CA CYS A 128 2.20 -0.25 -21.26
C CYS A 128 3.59 -0.85 -21.06
N SER A 129 4.10 -0.80 -19.84
CA SER A 129 5.37 -1.43 -19.47
C SER A 129 5.19 -2.28 -18.20
N ARG A 130 5.95 -3.39 -18.12
CA ARG A 130 5.90 -4.26 -16.94
C ARG A 130 6.93 -3.82 -15.91
N LEU A 131 6.47 -3.51 -14.71
CA LEU A 131 7.34 -3.35 -13.55
C LEU A 131 7.52 -4.72 -12.86
N ARG A 132 8.78 -5.15 -12.77
CA ARG A 132 9.16 -6.43 -12.15
C ARG A 132 9.80 -6.19 -10.80
N TYR A 133 9.36 -6.98 -9.82
CA TYR A 133 9.97 -7.04 -8.49
C TYR A 133 10.90 -8.25 -8.45
N GLY A 134 12.22 -8.02 -8.46
CA GLY A 134 13.21 -9.11 -8.38
C GLY A 134 13.71 -9.31 -6.95
N ARG A 135 14.23 -10.51 -6.69
CA ARG A 135 14.90 -10.91 -5.43
C ARG A 135 16.25 -10.22 -5.19
N SER A 136 16.44 -8.96 -5.50
CA SER A 136 17.66 -8.28 -5.07
C SER A 136 17.53 -7.94 -3.60
N SER A 137 18.59 -8.15 -2.79
CA SER A 137 18.59 -7.79 -1.37
C SER A 137 18.01 -6.39 -1.17
N PRO A 138 16.80 -6.27 -0.60
CA PRO A 138 16.12 -4.98 -0.55
C PRO A 138 16.85 -3.97 0.31
N LEU A 139 17.45 -4.45 1.40
CA LEU A 139 18.27 -3.63 2.28
C LEU A 139 19.53 -3.16 1.56
N GLY A 140 20.21 -4.04 0.81
CA GLY A 140 21.38 -3.67 0.00
C GLY A 140 21.02 -2.63 -1.06
N ASN A 141 19.94 -2.84 -1.80
CA ASN A 141 19.45 -1.88 -2.79
C ASN A 141 19.06 -0.54 -2.18
N TYR A 142 18.44 -0.57 -1.00
CA TYR A 142 18.05 0.65 -0.29
C TYR A 142 19.28 1.43 0.22
N LEU A 143 20.26 0.74 0.80
CA LEU A 143 21.52 1.33 1.26
C LEU A 143 22.38 1.90 0.12
N LEU A 144 22.44 1.19 -1.01
CA LEU A 144 23.17 1.62 -2.22
C LEU A 144 22.47 2.70 -3.04
N LEU A 145 21.46 3.39 -2.47
CA LEU A 145 20.66 4.40 -3.16
C LEU A 145 19.88 3.85 -4.38
N GLY A 146 19.85 2.53 -4.54
CA GLY A 146 19.01 1.88 -5.53
C GLY A 146 17.53 2.18 -5.32
N ARG A 147 16.70 1.97 -6.34
CA ARG A 147 15.25 2.10 -6.19
C ARG A 147 14.75 0.96 -5.32
N ALA A 148 14.31 1.26 -4.10
CA ALA A 148 13.47 0.33 -3.36
C ALA A 148 12.16 0.22 -4.17
N LYS A 149 11.93 -0.96 -4.73
CA LYS A 149 10.82 -1.17 -5.65
C LYS A 149 9.63 -1.74 -4.89
N TYR A 150 9.16 -1.02 -3.88
CA TYR A 150 7.90 -1.38 -3.25
C TYR A 150 6.82 -0.42 -3.74
N GLN A 151 5.71 -0.97 -4.22
CA GLN A 151 4.47 -0.26 -4.46
C GLN A 151 3.40 -0.87 -3.57
N GLY A 152 2.75 -0.04 -2.77
CA GLY A 152 1.72 -0.50 -1.85
C GLY A 152 0.62 -1.27 -2.55
N CYS A 153 0.14 -0.78 -3.68
CA CYS A 153 -0.91 -1.41 -4.47
C CYS A 153 -0.57 -2.83 -4.99
N CYS A 154 0.72 -3.20 -4.98
CA CYS A 154 1.18 -4.55 -5.34
C CYS A 154 1.28 -5.49 -4.14
N MET A 155 0.95 -5.03 -2.91
CA MET A 155 1.18 -5.78 -1.68
C MET A 155 -0.10 -6.38 -1.09
N ALA A 156 0.08 -7.58 -0.49
CA ALA A 156 -0.84 -8.15 0.48
C ALA A 156 -0.04 -8.71 1.67
N LEU A 157 -0.63 -8.62 2.86
CA LEU A 157 0.02 -9.00 4.11
C LEU A 157 -0.88 -9.92 4.94
N ARG A 158 -0.28 -10.88 5.67
CA ARG A 158 -0.98 -11.55 6.76
C ARG A 158 -1.23 -10.56 7.92
N ARG A 159 -2.31 -10.74 8.63
CA ARG A 159 -2.66 -9.91 9.80
C ARG A 159 -1.52 -9.86 10.83
N GLU A 160 -0.88 -11.00 11.08
CA GLU A 160 0.23 -11.10 12.03
C GLU A 160 1.42 -10.25 11.60
N ALA A 161 1.73 -10.22 10.30
CA ALA A 161 2.77 -9.34 9.75
C ALA A 161 2.38 -7.86 9.91
N LEU A 162 1.14 -7.51 9.57
CA LEU A 162 0.65 -6.14 9.73
C LEU A 162 0.69 -5.67 11.18
N ARG A 163 0.31 -6.51 12.16
CA ARG A 163 0.40 -6.18 13.59
C ARG A 163 1.82 -5.85 14.05
N ARG A 164 2.85 -6.48 13.43
CA ARG A 164 4.26 -6.15 13.70
C ARG A 164 4.63 -4.75 13.19
N MET A 165 3.95 -4.28 12.16
CA MET A 165 4.23 -3.02 11.47
C MET A 165 3.43 -1.84 12.01
N LEU A 166 2.29 -2.11 12.65
CA LEU A 166 1.40 -1.10 13.25
C LEU A 166 1.73 -0.84 14.73
N PRO A 167 1.46 0.38 15.25
CA PRO A 167 1.08 1.56 14.48
C PRO A 167 2.23 2.07 13.61
N MET A 168 1.88 2.59 12.45
CA MET A 168 2.88 3.21 11.57
C MET A 168 3.37 4.54 12.15
N PRO A 169 4.65 4.91 11.94
CA PRO A 169 5.14 6.23 12.36
C PRO A 169 4.35 7.36 11.70
N SER A 170 4.01 8.41 12.48
CA SER A 170 3.12 9.50 12.05
C SER A 170 3.65 10.34 10.87
N ARG A 171 4.97 10.33 10.64
CA ARG A 171 5.62 11.07 9.55
C ARG A 171 6.46 10.15 8.67
N ILE A 172 5.79 9.12 8.14
CA ILE A 172 6.46 8.18 7.25
C ILE A 172 6.36 8.66 5.80
N PRO A 173 7.48 8.91 5.13
CA PRO A 173 7.45 9.48 3.79
C PRO A 173 7.19 8.44 2.68
N LEU A 174 7.43 7.16 2.95
CA LEU A 174 7.32 6.04 2.02
C LEU A 174 6.76 4.83 2.76
N TYR A 175 5.44 4.81 2.93
CA TYR A 175 4.75 3.75 3.69
C TYR A 175 4.96 2.36 3.08
N ASP A 176 4.98 2.27 1.76
CA ASP A 176 5.22 1.06 0.99
C ASP A 176 6.61 0.47 1.25
N SER A 177 7.64 1.31 1.22
CA SER A 177 9.00 0.91 1.55
C SER A 177 9.15 0.52 3.02
N TYR A 178 8.42 1.18 3.93
CA TYR A 178 8.37 0.79 5.34
C TYR A 178 7.78 -0.62 5.51
N LEU A 179 6.64 -0.88 4.91
CA LEU A 179 5.96 -2.18 5.01
C LEU A 179 6.80 -3.29 4.36
N GLY A 180 7.31 -3.05 3.15
CA GLY A 180 8.12 -4.02 2.42
C GLY A 180 9.42 -4.38 3.13
N LEU A 181 10.24 -3.38 3.51
CA LEU A 181 11.51 -3.60 4.19
C LEU A 181 11.33 -4.22 5.58
N LEU A 182 10.31 -3.78 6.34
CA LEU A 182 10.03 -4.38 7.64
C LEU A 182 9.53 -5.82 7.50
N GLY A 183 8.75 -6.11 6.45
CA GLY A 183 8.34 -7.46 6.11
C GLY A 183 9.53 -8.39 5.88
N GLU A 184 10.55 -7.94 5.15
CA GLU A 184 11.76 -8.74 4.91
C GLU A 184 12.66 -8.90 6.14
N LEU A 185 12.70 -7.90 7.02
CA LEU A 185 13.48 -7.99 8.26
C LEU A 185 12.83 -8.86 9.35
N THR A 186 11.51 -9.00 9.32
CA THR A 186 10.74 -9.64 10.40
C THR A 186 9.96 -10.88 9.98
N GLY A 187 9.99 -11.22 8.69
CA GLY A 187 9.19 -12.33 8.15
C GLY A 187 9.69 -12.80 6.79
N ARG A 188 8.82 -13.53 6.10
CA ARG A 188 9.06 -14.06 4.74
C ARG A 188 8.29 -13.24 3.72
N VAL A 189 8.95 -12.85 2.62
CA VAL A 189 8.33 -12.15 1.50
C VAL A 189 8.31 -13.05 0.27
N SER A 190 7.15 -13.21 -0.35
CA SER A 190 6.97 -13.89 -1.63
C SER A 190 6.86 -12.88 -2.76
N TYR A 191 7.67 -13.04 -3.79
CA TYR A 191 7.61 -12.24 -5.02
C TYR A 191 6.93 -13.02 -6.12
N ILE A 192 5.82 -12.48 -6.62
CA ILE A 192 4.99 -13.09 -7.66
C ILE A 192 5.36 -12.45 -8.99
N ALA A 193 6.01 -13.22 -9.87
CA ALA A 193 6.42 -12.75 -11.19
C ALA A 193 5.25 -12.74 -12.19
N GLU A 194 4.12 -12.20 -11.75
CA GLU A 194 2.90 -12.02 -12.53
C GLU A 194 2.34 -10.62 -12.26
N PRO A 195 2.05 -9.82 -13.30
CA PRO A 195 1.41 -8.53 -13.12
C PRO A 195 -0.08 -8.77 -12.78
N LEU A 196 -0.47 -8.34 -11.59
CA LEU A 196 -1.83 -8.50 -11.04
C LEU A 196 -2.57 -7.18 -10.89
N ILE A 197 -2.01 -6.09 -11.44
CA ILE A 197 -2.57 -4.75 -11.36
C ILE A 197 -2.19 -3.93 -12.60
N LEU A 198 -3.09 -3.09 -13.06
CA LEU A 198 -2.81 -1.98 -13.96
C LEU A 198 -2.59 -0.73 -13.11
N HIS A 199 -1.34 -0.30 -13.00
CA HIS A 199 -0.96 0.93 -12.29
C HIS A 199 -0.95 2.10 -13.26
N ARG A 200 -1.88 3.04 -13.08
CA ARG A 200 -2.03 4.21 -13.94
C ARG A 200 -1.07 5.32 -13.58
N LEU A 201 -0.39 5.87 -14.60
CA LEU A 201 0.40 7.08 -14.45
C LEU A 201 -0.36 8.27 -15.03
N HIS A 202 -0.70 9.23 -14.18
CA HIS A 202 -1.32 10.50 -14.57
C HIS A 202 -0.74 11.65 -13.74
N HIS A 203 -0.95 12.89 -14.19
CA HIS A 203 -0.33 14.06 -13.56
C HIS A 203 -0.70 14.30 -12.08
N ALA A 204 -1.80 13.71 -11.63
CA ALA A 204 -2.25 13.82 -10.23
C ALA A 204 -1.68 12.73 -9.30
N ASN A 205 -0.86 11.78 -9.80
CA ASN A 205 -0.24 10.77 -8.92
C ASN A 205 0.67 11.45 -7.89
N ALA A 206 0.51 11.10 -6.63
CA ALA A 206 1.33 11.62 -5.53
C ALA A 206 2.84 11.36 -5.72
N SER A 207 3.21 10.28 -6.42
CA SER A 207 4.59 9.89 -6.70
C SER A 207 5.29 10.78 -7.74
N GLN A 208 4.56 11.44 -8.65
CA GLN A 208 5.15 12.31 -9.69
C GLN A 208 5.37 13.75 -9.22
N SER A 209 4.66 14.19 -8.19
CA SER A 209 4.67 15.60 -7.74
C SER A 209 5.88 16.00 -6.91
N VAL A 210 6.82 15.08 -6.60
CA VAL A 210 7.91 15.35 -5.65
C VAL A 210 9.28 15.30 -6.32
N HIS A 211 9.73 16.42 -6.89
CA HIS A 211 11.14 16.65 -7.19
C HIS A 211 11.91 16.99 -5.90
N ASN A 212 12.46 15.98 -5.26
CA ASN A 212 13.29 16.17 -4.06
C ASN A 212 14.78 16.25 -4.45
N PRO A 213 15.53 17.26 -3.98
CA PRO A 213 16.97 17.32 -4.11
C PRO A 213 17.66 16.12 -3.40
N LEU A 214 18.87 15.74 -3.85
CA LEU A 214 19.58 14.54 -3.36
C LEU A 214 19.74 14.48 -1.84
N HIS A 215 20.04 15.62 -1.19
CA HIS A 215 20.20 15.68 0.27
C HIS A 215 18.89 15.37 1.02
N SER A 216 17.75 15.78 0.49
CA SER A 216 16.45 15.46 1.09
C SER A 216 16.10 13.98 0.90
N LYS A 217 16.45 13.38 -0.24
CA LYS A 217 16.28 11.93 -0.47
C LYS A 217 17.09 11.11 0.53
N LEU A 218 18.33 11.51 0.81
CA LEU A 218 19.19 10.83 1.78
C LEU A 218 18.64 10.96 3.21
N SER A 219 18.23 12.17 3.61
CA SER A 219 17.61 12.42 4.92
C SER A 219 16.34 11.56 5.11
N TYR A 220 15.49 11.45 4.09
CA TYR A 220 14.31 10.59 4.13
C TYR A 220 14.66 9.11 4.33
N ARG A 221 15.65 8.61 3.60
CA ARG A 221 16.09 7.22 3.70
C ARG A 221 16.66 6.90 5.07
N LEU A 222 17.49 7.76 5.62
CA LEU A 222 18.04 7.58 6.97
C LEU A 222 16.94 7.56 8.04
N ARG A 223 15.96 8.48 7.96
CA ARG A 223 14.80 8.46 8.87
C ARG A 223 13.99 7.18 8.74
N LEU A 224 13.70 6.74 7.51
CA LEU A 224 12.95 5.51 7.28
C LEU A 224 13.69 4.30 7.85
N LEU A 225 15.01 4.17 7.60
CA LEU A 225 15.83 3.10 8.15
C LEU A 225 15.82 3.12 9.68
N ALA A 226 15.99 4.27 10.29
CA ALA A 226 15.94 4.39 11.75
C ALA A 226 14.60 3.92 12.33
N GLN A 227 13.49 4.26 11.69
CA GLN A 227 12.15 3.82 12.09
C GLN A 227 11.96 2.31 11.91
N ILE A 228 12.45 1.75 10.79
CA ILE A 228 12.38 0.30 10.51
C ILE A 228 13.20 -0.48 11.54
N TYR A 229 14.46 -0.09 11.78
CA TYR A 229 15.32 -0.77 12.75
C TYR A 229 14.76 -0.67 14.16
N ARG A 230 14.29 0.50 14.58
CA ARG A 230 13.62 0.65 15.87
C ARG A 230 12.46 -0.32 16.02
N ARG A 231 11.59 -0.40 15.01
CA ARG A 231 10.42 -1.28 15.03
C ARG A 231 10.81 -2.76 15.03
N ALA A 232 11.80 -3.16 14.22
CA ALA A 232 12.31 -4.53 14.19
C ALA A 232 12.91 -4.95 15.52
N ILE A 233 13.66 -4.05 16.18
CA ILE A 233 14.23 -4.28 17.51
C ILE A 233 13.11 -4.42 18.55
N GLU A 234 12.15 -3.51 18.60
CA GLU A 234 10.99 -3.59 19.51
C GLU A 234 10.24 -4.92 19.37
N TYR A 235 10.08 -5.40 18.13
CA TYR A 235 9.46 -6.70 17.86
C TYR A 235 10.29 -7.86 18.40
N ARG A 236 11.61 -7.89 18.15
CA ARG A 236 12.51 -8.95 18.65
C ARG A 236 12.55 -9.01 20.18
N PHE A 237 12.60 -7.86 20.85
CA PHE A 237 12.57 -7.81 22.31
C PHE A 237 11.26 -8.31 22.92
N LYS A 238 10.12 -8.09 22.23
CA LYS A 238 8.83 -8.67 22.67
C LYS A 238 8.77 -10.18 22.53
N GLN A 239 9.43 -10.76 21.52
CA GLN A 239 9.53 -12.20 21.33
C GLN A 239 10.43 -12.89 22.37
N LEU A 240 11.46 -12.20 22.88
CA LEU A 240 12.38 -12.73 23.89
C LEU A 240 11.81 -12.68 25.33
N LYS A 241 10.69 -11.99 25.54
CA LYS A 241 10.01 -11.88 26.84
C LYS A 241 8.81 -12.81 26.99
N LEU A 242 8.52 -13.62 25.97
CA LEU A 242 7.53 -14.70 25.92
C LEU A 242 8.22 -16.06 25.93
#